data_6347b4dae017aa9a14d14ecd8532b87b
#
_entry.id   6347b4dae017aa9a14d14ecd8532b87b
#
_cell.length_a   1.000
_cell.length_b   1.000
_cell.length_c   1.000
_cell.angle_alpha   90.00
_cell.angle_beta   90.00
_cell.angle_gamma   90.00
#
_symmetry.space_group_name_H-M   'P 1'
#
loop_
_entity.id
_entity.type
_entity.pdbx_description
1 polymer ?
#
loop_
_entity_poly.entity_id
_entity_poly.type
_entity_poly.pdbx_seq_one_letter_code
_entity_poly.pdbx_strand_id
1 'polypeptide(L)'
;MKKIVLISGCSSGIGKSLAEMMADEGHTVFAGARKLSDLKDMADNIIPVQLDVNNESDIDQVMAIIKKRCGHLDILVNNAGYGAMGPLAEVPASQVQAQFSTNVFAPLLMAQKALPLLREKSAGKERLTKNNGLIVNIGSSAGIFTVPFSGVYGASKAAIHAISEVLRMELAPFNVHVMNVYPGGVASKFGDTAAKKLKDTLIANSLYKPALPAIEKRARISSNSPTTPDIFSKKLMAAMLDRHPPSDIRIGHGSSLMNIAKRILPTKLRELLMRKAYLLNALSS
;
A
#
# COMPACT_ATOMS: atom_id res chain seq x y z
N MET A 1 9.45 11.48 -21.04
CA MET A 1 9.86 12.56 -20.11
C MET A 1 10.27 11.97 -18.77
N LYS A 2 11.36 12.48 -18.19
CA LYS A 2 11.79 12.10 -16.83
C LYS A 2 10.80 12.64 -15.80
N LYS A 3 10.44 11.83 -14.83
CA LYS A 3 9.49 12.16 -13.74
C LYS A 3 10.23 12.31 -12.42
N ILE A 4 9.69 13.14 -11.53
CA ILE A 4 10.12 13.27 -10.15
C ILE A 4 9.12 12.48 -9.30
N VAL A 5 9.60 11.46 -8.60
CA VAL A 5 8.79 10.46 -7.92
C VAL A 5 9.20 10.37 -6.46
N LEU A 6 8.22 10.42 -5.55
CA LEU A 6 8.40 10.08 -4.13
C LEU A 6 7.71 8.75 -3.85
N ILE A 7 8.45 7.79 -3.30
CA ILE A 7 7.92 6.47 -2.92
C ILE A 7 8.16 6.25 -1.42
N SER A 8 7.11 5.99 -0.65
CA SER A 8 7.24 5.65 0.77
C SER A 8 7.41 4.14 0.96
N GLY A 9 8.19 3.71 1.97
CA GLY A 9 8.36 2.30 2.31
C GLY A 9 9.27 1.53 1.35
N CYS A 10 10.42 2.10 1.00
CA CYS A 10 11.38 1.54 0.04
C CYS A 10 12.41 0.57 0.65
N SER A 11 12.34 0.25 1.94
CA SER A 11 13.30 -0.69 2.57
C SER A 11 13.21 -2.12 2.05
N SER A 12 12.14 -2.50 1.38
CA SER A 12 11.95 -3.84 0.80
C SER A 12 10.71 -3.93 -0.10
N GLY A 13 10.55 -5.10 -0.76
CA GLY A 13 9.32 -5.46 -1.47
C GLY A 13 8.97 -4.52 -2.62
N ILE A 14 7.68 -4.19 -2.76
CA ILE A 14 7.17 -3.38 -3.87
C ILE A 14 7.86 -2.00 -3.93
N GLY A 15 8.00 -1.32 -2.80
CA GLY A 15 8.57 0.02 -2.76
C GLY A 15 10.03 0.05 -3.22
N LYS A 16 10.85 -0.92 -2.79
CA LYS A 16 12.24 -1.06 -3.23
C LYS A 16 12.32 -1.33 -4.72
N SER A 17 11.65 -2.38 -5.18
CA SER A 17 11.67 -2.79 -6.60
C SER A 17 11.14 -1.69 -7.53
N LEU A 18 10.07 -0.97 -7.14
CA LEU A 18 9.54 0.14 -7.92
C LEU A 18 10.52 1.31 -7.99
N ALA A 19 11.18 1.64 -6.87
CA ALA A 19 12.17 2.72 -6.84
C ALA A 19 13.36 2.44 -7.75
N GLU A 20 13.89 1.21 -7.72
CA GLU A 20 14.98 0.77 -8.58
C GLU A 20 14.57 0.82 -10.06
N MET A 21 13.43 0.24 -10.44
CA MET A 21 12.95 0.27 -11.83
C MET A 21 12.72 1.69 -12.36
N MET A 22 12.12 2.57 -11.54
CA MET A 22 11.89 3.95 -11.95
C MET A 22 13.20 4.71 -12.14
N ALA A 23 14.20 4.45 -11.30
CA ALA A 23 15.52 5.06 -11.41
C ALA A 23 16.29 4.55 -12.64
N ASP A 24 16.19 3.25 -12.95
CA ASP A 24 16.80 2.63 -14.14
C ASP A 24 16.23 3.21 -15.45
N GLU A 25 14.94 3.56 -15.47
CA GLU A 25 14.31 4.27 -16.59
C GLU A 25 14.68 5.78 -16.62
N GLY A 26 15.57 6.21 -15.73
CA GLY A 26 16.13 7.56 -15.67
C GLY A 26 15.22 8.60 -15.02
N HIS A 27 14.24 8.19 -14.22
CA HIS A 27 13.43 9.09 -13.40
C HIS A 27 14.21 9.55 -12.15
N THR A 28 13.85 10.70 -11.59
CA THR A 28 14.38 11.16 -10.30
C THR A 28 13.53 10.57 -9.18
N VAL A 29 14.11 9.67 -8.39
CA VAL A 29 13.38 8.93 -7.35
C VAL A 29 13.85 9.31 -5.96
N PHE A 30 12.93 9.81 -5.15
CA PHE A 30 13.10 9.95 -3.70
C PHE A 30 12.56 8.69 -3.04
N ALA A 31 13.46 7.87 -2.50
CA ALA A 31 13.10 6.63 -1.83
C ALA A 31 13.02 6.85 -0.32
N GLY A 32 11.81 6.70 0.25
CA GLY A 32 11.56 6.92 1.66
C GLY A 32 11.60 5.64 2.50
N ALA A 33 12.36 5.67 3.60
CA ALA A 33 12.33 4.66 4.64
C ALA A 33 12.53 5.28 6.03
N ARG A 34 12.08 4.61 7.10
CA ARG A 34 12.24 5.08 8.48
C ARG A 34 13.68 5.21 8.91
N LYS A 35 14.57 4.39 8.37
CA LYS A 35 16.01 4.42 8.61
C LYS A 35 16.73 4.51 7.28
N LEU A 36 17.62 5.47 7.12
CA LEU A 36 18.46 5.60 5.93
C LEU A 36 19.36 4.37 5.71
N SER A 37 19.76 3.71 6.79
CA SER A 37 20.53 2.45 6.72
C SER A 37 19.82 1.33 5.96
N ASP A 38 18.49 1.35 5.89
CA ASP A 38 17.70 0.35 5.16
C ASP A 38 17.72 0.59 3.62
N LEU A 39 18.30 1.72 3.18
CA LEU A 39 18.38 2.15 1.78
C LEU A 39 19.82 2.15 1.23
N LYS A 40 20.81 1.76 2.03
CA LYS A 40 22.24 1.82 1.67
C LYS A 40 22.62 0.96 0.45
N ASP A 41 21.84 -0.10 0.19
CA ASP A 41 22.10 -1.04 -0.92
C ASP A 41 21.26 -0.69 -2.17
N MET A 42 20.69 0.51 -2.23
CA MET A 42 20.00 1.02 -3.42
C MET A 42 21.00 1.64 -4.41
N ALA A 43 20.62 1.71 -5.68
CA ALA A 43 21.45 2.29 -6.72
C ALA A 43 21.76 3.79 -6.46
N ASP A 44 22.95 4.25 -6.88
CA ASP A 44 23.45 5.61 -6.63
C ASP A 44 22.58 6.73 -7.24
N ASN A 45 21.78 6.40 -8.25
CA ASN A 45 20.87 7.34 -8.90
C ASN A 45 19.54 7.53 -8.15
N ILE A 46 19.35 6.87 -7.01
CA ILE A 46 18.19 7.02 -6.11
C ILE A 46 18.57 7.98 -4.97
N ILE A 47 17.68 8.90 -4.64
CA ILE A 47 17.86 9.84 -3.54
C ILE A 47 17.20 9.26 -2.28
N PRO A 48 17.98 8.72 -1.33
CA PRO A 48 17.42 8.21 -0.10
C PRO A 48 16.95 9.36 0.80
N VAL A 49 15.75 9.21 1.39
CA VAL A 49 15.21 10.17 2.35
C VAL A 49 14.68 9.43 3.59
N GLN A 50 14.98 9.98 4.76
CA GLN A 50 14.37 9.48 5.99
C GLN A 50 12.91 9.90 6.02
N LEU A 51 12.01 8.91 6.16
CA LEU A 51 10.58 9.12 6.11
C LEU A 51 9.86 8.08 6.97
N ASP A 52 9.52 8.45 8.20
CA ASP A 52 8.45 7.79 8.92
C ASP A 52 7.13 8.48 8.54
N VAL A 53 6.27 7.77 7.85
CA VAL A 53 4.98 8.31 7.38
C VAL A 53 4.02 8.66 8.52
N ASN A 54 4.30 8.22 9.75
CA ASN A 54 3.56 8.61 10.95
C ASN A 54 4.15 9.84 11.66
N ASN A 55 5.27 10.37 11.17
CA ASN A 55 5.91 11.58 11.69
C ASN A 55 5.73 12.73 10.70
N GLU A 56 4.90 13.71 11.07
CA GLU A 56 4.62 14.86 10.20
C GLU A 56 5.87 15.68 9.89
N SER A 57 6.81 15.80 10.84
CA SER A 57 8.08 16.50 10.62
C SER A 57 8.94 15.84 9.55
N ASP A 58 9.00 14.50 9.50
CA ASP A 58 9.73 13.79 8.44
C ASP A 58 9.09 14.08 7.07
N ILE A 59 7.75 14.09 7.02
CA ILE A 59 7.00 14.39 5.79
C ILE A 59 7.31 15.80 5.31
N ASP A 60 7.25 16.81 6.19
CA ASP A 60 7.52 18.20 5.87
C ASP A 60 8.97 18.40 5.38
N GLN A 61 9.94 17.74 6.02
CA GLN A 61 11.34 17.78 5.61
C GLN A 61 11.53 17.19 4.20
N VAL A 62 10.89 16.05 3.91
CA VAL A 62 10.98 15.42 2.57
C VAL A 62 10.34 16.32 1.51
N MET A 63 9.19 16.93 1.77
CA MET A 63 8.57 17.89 0.84
C MET A 63 9.47 19.10 0.60
N ALA A 64 10.12 19.64 1.65
CA ALA A 64 11.07 20.73 1.52
C ALA A 64 12.32 20.35 0.69
N ILE A 65 12.86 19.14 0.87
CA ILE A 65 13.97 18.61 0.05
C ILE A 65 13.55 18.52 -1.43
N ILE A 66 12.39 17.98 -1.74
CA ILE A 66 11.89 17.88 -3.11
C ILE A 66 11.70 19.26 -3.71
N LYS A 67 11.08 20.18 -2.97
CA LYS A 67 10.89 21.57 -3.42
C LYS A 67 12.21 22.26 -3.75
N LYS A 68 13.21 22.15 -2.87
CA LYS A 68 14.53 22.75 -3.04
C LYS A 68 15.29 22.16 -4.24
N ARG A 69 15.22 20.83 -4.45
CA ARG A 69 15.98 20.14 -5.50
C ARG A 69 15.34 20.19 -6.88
N CYS A 70 14.00 20.12 -6.91
CA CYS A 70 13.26 19.87 -8.17
C CYS A 70 12.17 20.90 -8.45
N GLY A 71 11.72 21.67 -7.45
CA GLY A 71 10.64 22.64 -7.57
C GLY A 71 9.24 22.05 -7.60
N HIS A 72 9.07 20.78 -8.02
CA HIS A 72 7.78 20.11 -8.16
C HIS A 72 7.90 18.61 -7.90
N LEU A 73 6.75 17.93 -7.82
CA LEU A 73 6.62 16.48 -7.78
C LEU A 73 5.67 16.02 -8.88
N ASP A 74 6.02 14.97 -9.62
CA ASP A 74 5.11 14.37 -10.61
C ASP A 74 4.26 13.24 -10.02
N ILE A 75 4.86 12.39 -9.18
CA ILE A 75 4.21 11.19 -8.67
C ILE A 75 4.52 11.00 -7.19
N LEU A 76 3.46 10.85 -6.39
CA LEU A 76 3.53 10.36 -5.02
C LEU A 76 3.05 8.93 -4.96
N VAL A 77 3.87 8.00 -4.43
CA VAL A 77 3.47 6.61 -4.20
C VAL A 77 3.38 6.33 -2.70
N ASN A 78 2.18 6.24 -2.18
CA ASN A 78 1.88 5.82 -0.83
C ASN A 78 1.92 4.29 -0.75
N ASN A 79 3.13 3.74 -0.56
CA ASN A 79 3.37 2.31 -0.49
C ASN A 79 3.65 1.82 0.94
N ALA A 80 4.13 2.67 1.84
CA ALA A 80 4.37 2.30 3.23
C ALA A 80 3.10 1.73 3.88
N GLY A 81 3.22 0.56 4.50
CA GLY A 81 2.11 -0.10 5.15
C GLY A 81 2.49 -1.48 5.69
N TYR A 82 1.66 -2.01 6.57
CA TYR A 82 1.82 -3.36 7.10
C TYR A 82 0.46 -4.00 7.40
N GLY A 83 0.45 -5.28 7.74
CA GLY A 83 -0.76 -5.99 8.14
C GLY A 83 -0.66 -6.48 9.58
N ALA A 84 -1.56 -6.06 10.45
CA ALA A 84 -1.84 -6.72 11.72
C ALA A 84 -2.85 -7.84 11.47
N MET A 85 -2.48 -9.06 11.83
CA MET A 85 -3.31 -10.26 11.69
C MET A 85 -3.69 -10.76 13.09
N GLY A 86 -4.83 -11.42 13.18
CA GLY A 86 -5.32 -11.99 14.42
C GLY A 86 -6.85 -11.97 14.53
N PRO A 87 -7.40 -12.61 15.58
CA PRO A 87 -8.84 -12.59 15.85
C PRO A 87 -9.30 -11.16 16.13
N LEU A 88 -10.25 -10.64 15.34
CA LEU A 88 -10.67 -9.24 15.44
C LEU A 88 -11.21 -8.87 16.83
N ALA A 89 -11.88 -9.83 17.51
CA ALA A 89 -12.41 -9.64 18.84
C ALA A 89 -11.33 -9.54 19.94
N GLU A 90 -10.09 -9.93 19.64
CA GLU A 90 -8.98 -9.95 20.63
C GLU A 90 -7.85 -8.98 20.25
N VAL A 91 -7.92 -8.32 19.09
CA VAL A 91 -6.88 -7.35 18.69
C VAL A 91 -6.92 -6.14 19.62
N PRO A 92 -5.79 -5.78 20.28
CA PRO A 92 -5.73 -4.59 21.13
C PRO A 92 -6.05 -3.30 20.37
N ALA A 93 -6.77 -2.38 21.01
CA ALA A 93 -7.13 -1.09 20.42
C ALA A 93 -5.90 -0.31 19.92
N SER A 94 -4.77 -0.39 20.61
CA SER A 94 -3.51 0.23 20.21
C SER A 94 -2.98 -0.29 18.88
N GLN A 95 -3.16 -1.58 18.60
CA GLN A 95 -2.77 -2.16 17.29
C GLN A 95 -3.73 -1.74 16.18
N VAL A 96 -5.02 -1.59 16.49
CA VAL A 96 -6.00 -1.04 15.52
C VAL A 96 -5.62 0.39 15.17
N GLN A 97 -5.36 1.24 16.17
CA GLN A 97 -4.93 2.62 15.96
C GLN A 97 -3.64 2.71 15.15
N ALA A 98 -2.60 1.96 15.50
CA ALA A 98 -1.32 1.95 14.79
C ALA A 98 -1.48 1.49 13.32
N GLN A 99 -2.35 0.50 13.06
CA GLN A 99 -2.65 0.04 11.70
C GLN A 99 -3.31 1.14 10.88
N PHE A 100 -4.30 1.85 11.44
CA PHE A 100 -4.99 2.94 10.77
C PHE A 100 -4.09 4.15 10.59
N SER A 101 -3.26 4.49 11.58
CA SER A 101 -2.28 5.58 11.48
C SER A 101 -1.40 5.39 10.24
N THR A 102 -0.82 4.20 10.07
CA THR A 102 0.11 3.94 8.96
C THR A 102 -0.62 3.73 7.61
N ASN A 103 -1.74 2.99 7.58
CA ASN A 103 -2.34 2.56 6.32
C ASN A 103 -3.42 3.53 5.80
N VAL A 104 -3.90 4.46 6.63
CA VAL A 104 -5.03 5.35 6.30
C VAL A 104 -4.66 6.81 6.49
N PHE A 105 -4.29 7.20 7.71
CA PHE A 105 -4.05 8.61 8.03
C PHE A 105 -2.76 9.12 7.37
N ALA A 106 -1.68 8.33 7.40
CA ALA A 106 -0.43 8.71 6.79
C ALA A 106 -0.54 8.94 5.26
N PRO A 107 -1.14 8.05 4.45
CA PRO A 107 -1.35 8.31 3.01
C PRO A 107 -2.16 9.58 2.74
N LEU A 108 -3.17 9.89 3.57
CA LEU A 108 -3.94 11.11 3.43
C LEU A 108 -3.09 12.34 3.75
N LEU A 109 -2.35 12.33 4.85
CA LEU A 109 -1.44 13.42 5.22
C LEU A 109 -0.34 13.63 4.15
N MET A 110 0.26 12.56 3.66
CA MET A 110 1.22 12.60 2.55
C MET A 110 0.63 13.27 1.31
N ALA A 111 -0.61 12.93 0.94
CA ALA A 111 -1.31 13.54 -0.19
C ALA A 111 -1.53 15.04 0.03
N GLN A 112 -1.97 15.45 1.23
CA GLN A 112 -2.18 16.85 1.60
C GLN A 112 -0.88 17.66 1.52
N LYS A 113 0.22 17.15 2.10
CA LYS A 113 1.53 17.82 2.09
C LYS A 113 2.19 17.84 0.71
N ALA A 114 1.96 16.84 -0.12
CA ALA A 114 2.48 16.78 -1.48
C ALA A 114 1.68 17.62 -2.48
N LEU A 115 0.41 17.96 -2.18
CA LEU A 115 -0.49 18.63 -3.12
C LEU A 115 0.06 19.93 -3.71
N PRO A 116 0.71 20.83 -2.95
CA PRO A 116 1.33 22.03 -3.53
C PRO A 116 2.35 21.69 -4.63
N LEU A 117 3.21 20.68 -4.40
CA LEU A 117 4.24 20.26 -5.35
C LEU A 117 3.66 19.52 -6.56
N LEU A 118 2.60 18.73 -6.37
CA LEU A 118 1.91 18.01 -7.44
C LEU A 118 1.15 18.96 -8.40
N ARG A 119 0.73 20.12 -7.90
CA ARG A 119 0.02 21.14 -8.68
C ARG A 119 0.98 22.06 -9.44
N GLU A 120 2.23 22.22 -9.00
CA GLU A 120 3.17 23.10 -9.65
C GLU A 120 3.47 22.61 -11.07
N LYS A 121 3.38 23.54 -12.03
CA LYS A 121 3.75 23.26 -13.41
C LYS A 121 5.26 23.28 -13.51
N SER A 122 5.82 22.27 -14.17
CA SER A 122 7.21 22.33 -14.64
C SER A 122 7.40 23.60 -15.47
N ALA A 123 8.17 24.55 -14.99
CA ALA A 123 8.41 25.80 -15.71
C ALA A 123 8.90 25.50 -17.14
N GLY A 124 8.17 25.95 -18.16
CA GLY A 124 8.59 25.96 -19.55
C GLY A 124 8.40 24.68 -20.38
N LYS A 125 7.68 23.67 -19.92
CA LYS A 125 7.36 22.47 -20.72
C LYS A 125 5.88 22.24 -20.83
N GLU A 126 5.36 22.20 -22.07
CA GLU A 126 4.05 21.64 -22.36
C GLU A 126 4.00 20.21 -21.83
N ARG A 127 3.13 19.95 -20.84
CA ARG A 127 2.92 18.58 -20.38
C ARG A 127 2.17 17.80 -21.45
N LEU A 128 2.75 16.73 -21.92
CA LEU A 128 2.12 15.79 -22.87
C LEU A 128 0.93 15.04 -22.25
N THR A 129 0.74 15.13 -20.93
CA THR A 129 -0.37 14.51 -20.20
C THR A 129 -1.29 15.59 -19.64
N LYS A 130 -2.60 15.35 -19.66
CA LYS A 130 -3.62 16.26 -19.09
C LYS A 130 -3.48 16.44 -17.56
N ASN A 131 -2.80 15.53 -16.86
CA ASN A 131 -2.67 15.51 -15.42
C ASN A 131 -1.38 16.22 -14.94
N ASN A 132 -1.51 17.14 -13.99
CA ASN A 132 -0.37 17.83 -13.38
C ASN A 132 0.43 16.93 -12.44
N GLY A 133 -0.22 16.06 -11.68
CA GLY A 133 0.40 15.14 -10.76
C GLY A 133 -0.39 13.83 -10.64
N LEU A 134 0.25 12.81 -10.06
CA LEU A 134 -0.35 11.51 -9.80
C LEU A 134 -0.11 11.11 -8.36
N ILE A 135 -1.16 10.75 -7.64
CA ILE A 135 -1.10 10.09 -6.34
C ILE A 135 -1.44 8.62 -6.55
N VAL A 136 -0.59 7.73 -6.09
CA VAL A 136 -0.77 6.27 -6.16
C VAL A 136 -0.90 5.73 -4.75
N ASN A 137 -2.06 5.20 -4.41
CA ASN A 137 -2.31 4.58 -3.12
C ASN A 137 -2.27 3.05 -3.25
N ILE A 138 -1.32 2.41 -2.55
CA ILE A 138 -1.22 0.95 -2.52
C ILE A 138 -2.24 0.40 -1.53
N GLY A 139 -3.40 0.06 -2.07
CA GLY A 139 -4.51 -0.58 -1.37
C GLY A 139 -4.28 -2.07 -1.12
N SER A 140 -5.30 -2.88 -1.32
CA SER A 140 -5.25 -4.36 -1.29
C SER A 140 -6.57 -4.97 -1.75
N SER A 141 -6.54 -6.14 -2.38
CA SER A 141 -7.75 -6.96 -2.59
C SER A 141 -8.43 -7.37 -1.27
N ALA A 142 -7.70 -7.39 -0.15
CA ALA A 142 -8.25 -7.62 1.19
C ALA A 142 -9.20 -6.50 1.68
N GLY A 143 -9.11 -5.29 1.11
CA GLY A 143 -10.08 -4.22 1.35
C GLY A 143 -11.40 -4.41 0.61
N ILE A 144 -11.43 -5.29 -0.40
CA ILE A 144 -12.64 -5.65 -1.15
C ILE A 144 -13.24 -6.94 -0.60
N PHE A 145 -12.44 -8.00 -0.52
CA PHE A 145 -12.85 -9.31 -0.05
C PHE A 145 -12.29 -9.57 1.34
N THR A 146 -13.16 -9.41 2.33
CA THR A 146 -12.81 -9.61 3.75
C THR A 146 -12.65 -11.09 4.07
N VAL A 147 -11.61 -11.42 4.83
CA VAL A 147 -11.32 -12.78 5.28
C VAL A 147 -11.05 -12.79 6.79
N PRO A 148 -11.37 -13.90 7.50
CA PRO A 148 -11.07 -14.03 8.92
C PRO A 148 -9.59 -13.74 9.24
N PHE A 149 -9.34 -13.28 10.45
CA PHE A 149 -8.00 -13.01 11.00
C PHE A 149 -7.20 -11.90 10.31
N SER A 150 -7.83 -11.16 9.39
CA SER A 150 -7.24 -9.95 8.79
C SER A 150 -8.21 -8.77 8.81
N GLY A 151 -9.09 -8.73 9.81
CA GLY A 151 -10.16 -7.74 9.88
C GLY A 151 -9.64 -6.29 9.95
N VAL A 152 -8.69 -6.00 10.84
CA VAL A 152 -8.10 -4.66 10.97
C VAL A 152 -7.40 -4.23 9.68
N TYR A 153 -6.60 -5.12 9.10
CA TYR A 153 -5.93 -4.86 7.82
C TYR A 153 -6.93 -4.63 6.69
N GLY A 154 -7.91 -5.50 6.54
CA GLY A 154 -8.96 -5.37 5.52
C GLY A 154 -9.74 -4.07 5.66
N ALA A 155 -10.13 -3.69 6.88
CA ALA A 155 -10.83 -2.44 7.17
C ALA A 155 -9.95 -1.21 6.80
N SER A 156 -8.66 -1.21 7.17
CA SER A 156 -7.74 -0.13 6.81
C SER A 156 -7.58 0.01 5.30
N LYS A 157 -7.53 -1.10 4.57
CA LYS A 157 -7.44 -1.08 3.10
C LYS A 157 -8.76 -0.70 2.43
N ALA A 158 -9.91 -1.03 3.00
CA ALA A 158 -11.20 -0.52 2.54
C ALA A 158 -11.32 1.01 2.75
N ALA A 159 -10.84 1.50 3.89
CA ALA A 159 -10.83 2.94 4.19
C ALA A 159 -9.97 3.73 3.18
N ILE A 160 -8.75 3.28 2.88
CA ILE A 160 -7.91 3.99 1.89
C ILE A 160 -8.48 3.91 0.46
N HIS A 161 -9.23 2.85 0.11
CA HIS A 161 -9.94 2.80 -1.17
C HIS A 161 -11.00 3.91 -1.26
N ALA A 162 -11.83 4.05 -0.23
CA ALA A 162 -12.85 5.10 -0.18
C ALA A 162 -12.22 6.51 -0.19
N ILE A 163 -11.16 6.74 0.60
CA ILE A 163 -10.42 8.01 0.60
C ILE A 163 -9.84 8.30 -0.80
N SER A 164 -9.28 7.31 -1.48
CA SER A 164 -8.71 7.49 -2.82
C SER A 164 -9.78 7.88 -3.85
N GLU A 165 -10.97 7.31 -3.73
CA GLU A 165 -12.10 7.62 -4.61
C GLU A 165 -12.57 9.07 -4.41
N VAL A 166 -12.70 9.51 -3.16
CA VAL A 166 -13.08 10.91 -2.84
C VAL A 166 -11.98 11.88 -3.29
N LEU A 167 -10.72 11.62 -2.95
CA LEU A 167 -9.60 12.46 -3.38
C LEU A 167 -9.54 12.60 -4.91
N ARG A 168 -9.85 11.55 -5.65
CA ARG A 168 -9.87 11.58 -7.12
C ARG A 168 -10.89 12.60 -7.65
N MET A 169 -12.08 12.66 -7.04
CA MET A 169 -13.11 13.61 -7.41
C MET A 169 -12.73 15.05 -7.00
N GLU A 170 -12.25 15.23 -5.78
CA GLU A 170 -11.90 16.54 -5.23
C GLU A 170 -10.65 17.16 -5.89
N LEU A 171 -9.69 16.34 -6.32
CA LEU A 171 -8.45 16.81 -6.93
C LEU A 171 -8.52 16.92 -8.47
N ALA A 172 -9.56 16.41 -9.10
CA ALA A 172 -9.78 16.53 -10.54
C ALA A 172 -9.74 17.99 -11.05
N PRO A 173 -10.34 18.99 -10.39
CA PRO A 173 -10.26 20.40 -10.81
C PRO A 173 -8.83 20.95 -10.80
N PHE A 174 -7.92 20.32 -10.06
CA PHE A 174 -6.50 20.71 -9.97
C PHE A 174 -5.61 19.92 -10.92
N ASN A 175 -6.19 19.06 -11.77
CA ASN A 175 -5.48 18.15 -12.67
C ASN A 175 -4.51 17.20 -11.93
N VAL A 176 -4.80 16.83 -10.70
CA VAL A 176 -4.10 15.79 -9.95
C VAL A 176 -4.93 14.51 -10.00
N HIS A 177 -4.36 13.46 -10.60
CA HIS A 177 -5.01 12.16 -10.69
C HIS A 177 -4.72 11.31 -9.45
N VAL A 178 -5.68 10.46 -9.06
CA VAL A 178 -5.50 9.51 -7.95
C VAL A 178 -5.77 8.10 -8.45
N MET A 179 -4.73 7.26 -8.39
CA MET A 179 -4.78 5.85 -8.76
C MET A 179 -4.85 4.99 -7.50
N ASN A 180 -5.82 4.10 -7.46
CA ASN A 180 -5.97 3.09 -6.43
C ASN A 180 -5.45 1.75 -6.94
N VAL A 181 -4.49 1.17 -6.24
CA VAL A 181 -3.89 -0.12 -6.61
C VAL A 181 -4.44 -1.20 -5.68
N TYR A 182 -4.86 -2.33 -6.25
CA TYR A 182 -5.38 -3.48 -5.52
C TYR A 182 -4.43 -4.69 -5.66
N PRO A 183 -3.35 -4.74 -4.85
CA PRO A 183 -2.50 -5.91 -4.82
C PRO A 183 -3.27 -7.17 -4.43
N GLY A 184 -3.03 -8.25 -5.18
CA GLY A 184 -3.27 -9.60 -4.71
C GLY A 184 -2.11 -10.11 -3.87
N GLY A 185 -1.83 -11.41 -3.92
CA GLY A 185 -0.61 -11.95 -3.32
C GLY A 185 0.63 -11.44 -4.07
N VAL A 186 1.60 -10.88 -3.33
CA VAL A 186 2.92 -10.49 -3.82
C VAL A 186 3.97 -11.03 -2.85
N ALA A 187 4.94 -11.79 -3.34
CA ALA A 187 6.00 -12.38 -2.54
C ALA A 187 6.89 -11.28 -1.97
N SER A 188 6.79 -11.04 -0.67
CA SER A 188 7.56 -10.00 0.02
C SER A 188 7.66 -10.30 1.52
N LYS A 189 8.51 -9.58 2.24
CA LYS A 189 8.64 -9.66 3.70
C LYS A 189 7.36 -9.22 4.45
N PHE A 190 6.31 -8.79 3.75
CA PHE A 190 5.03 -8.37 4.36
C PHE A 190 4.40 -9.51 5.17
N GLY A 191 4.35 -10.73 4.62
CA GLY A 191 3.80 -11.90 5.32
C GLY A 191 4.61 -12.28 6.55
N ASP A 192 5.93 -12.23 6.47
CA ASP A 192 6.81 -12.52 7.60
C ASP A 192 6.68 -11.48 8.72
N THR A 193 6.56 -10.20 8.34
CA THR A 193 6.30 -9.11 9.28
C THR A 193 4.95 -9.28 9.97
N ALA A 194 3.92 -9.69 9.22
CA ALA A 194 2.58 -9.95 9.77
C ALA A 194 2.60 -11.15 10.73
N ALA A 195 3.32 -12.23 10.38
CA ALA A 195 3.46 -13.42 11.23
C ALA A 195 4.26 -13.13 12.52
N LYS A 196 5.29 -12.28 12.44
CA LYS A 196 6.07 -11.86 13.62
C LYS A 196 5.19 -11.06 14.58
N LYS A 197 4.43 -10.11 14.08
CA LYS A 197 3.50 -9.28 14.88
C LYS A 197 2.31 -10.09 15.44
N LEU A 198 1.96 -11.21 14.84
CA LEU A 198 0.89 -12.08 15.33
C LEU A 198 1.18 -12.58 16.76
N LYS A 199 2.44 -12.85 17.09
CA LYS A 199 2.85 -13.28 18.44
C LYS A 199 2.51 -12.25 19.51
N ASP A 200 2.55 -10.96 19.13
CA ASP A 200 2.22 -9.83 20.03
C ASP A 200 0.70 -9.62 20.17
N THR A 201 -0.08 -10.23 19.29
CA THR A 201 -1.55 -10.08 19.23
C THR A 201 -2.28 -11.24 19.93
N LEU A 202 -1.67 -12.44 19.96
CA LEU A 202 -2.29 -13.62 20.57
C LEU A 202 -2.13 -13.57 22.08
N ILE A 203 -3.27 -13.52 22.78
CA ILE A 203 -3.33 -13.62 24.23
C ILE A 203 -3.22 -15.09 24.68
N ALA A 204 -2.64 -15.32 25.85
CA ALA A 204 -2.41 -16.67 26.38
C ALA A 204 -3.68 -17.54 26.46
N ASN A 205 -4.82 -16.91 26.77
CA ASN A 205 -6.14 -17.56 26.89
C ASN A 205 -7.07 -17.25 25.71
N SER A 206 -6.53 -17.15 24.48
CA SER A 206 -7.31 -16.86 23.28
C SER A 206 -8.39 -17.92 23.05
N LEU A 207 -9.62 -17.45 22.81
CA LEU A 207 -10.73 -18.31 22.35
C LEU A 207 -10.47 -18.97 20.98
N TYR A 208 -9.54 -18.39 20.21
CA TYR A 208 -9.19 -18.84 18.87
C TYR A 208 -7.97 -19.78 18.83
N LYS A 209 -7.51 -20.26 19.98
CA LYS A 209 -6.37 -21.20 20.07
C LYS A 209 -6.49 -22.42 19.13
N PRO A 210 -7.68 -23.06 18.95
CA PRO A 210 -7.83 -24.16 17.99
C PRO A 210 -7.65 -23.74 16.53
N ALA A 211 -7.88 -22.47 16.20
CA ALA A 211 -7.71 -21.93 14.84
C ALA A 211 -6.30 -21.37 14.57
N LEU A 212 -5.36 -21.48 15.51
CA LEU A 212 -4.00 -20.92 15.38
C LEU A 212 -3.29 -21.30 14.07
N PRO A 213 -3.35 -22.56 13.58
CA PRO A 213 -2.74 -22.92 12.29
C PRO A 213 -3.30 -22.13 11.12
N ALA A 214 -4.62 -21.83 11.11
CA ALA A 214 -5.25 -21.04 10.07
C ALA A 214 -4.88 -19.56 10.17
N ILE A 215 -4.68 -19.03 11.39
CA ILE A 215 -4.22 -17.65 11.62
C ILE A 215 -2.80 -17.47 11.10
N GLU A 216 -1.88 -18.39 11.43
CA GLU A 216 -0.50 -18.38 10.95
C GLU A 216 -0.40 -18.50 9.42
N LYS A 217 -1.17 -19.45 8.86
CA LYS A 217 -1.28 -19.61 7.40
C LYS A 217 -1.76 -18.32 6.74
N ARG A 218 -2.75 -17.65 7.34
CA ARG A 218 -3.25 -16.36 6.83
C ARG A 218 -2.19 -15.26 6.87
N ALA A 219 -1.44 -15.16 7.95
CA ALA A 219 -0.38 -14.17 8.08
C ALA A 219 0.70 -14.33 6.99
N ARG A 220 1.05 -15.56 6.62
CA ARG A 220 2.08 -15.88 5.64
C ARG A 220 1.58 -16.02 4.19
N ILE A 221 0.31 -15.79 3.91
CA ILE A 221 -0.29 -16.09 2.60
C ILE A 221 0.39 -15.40 1.41
N SER A 222 0.99 -14.23 1.64
CA SER A 222 1.71 -13.49 0.60
C SER A 222 3.14 -13.98 0.37
N SER A 223 3.78 -14.63 1.35
CA SER A 223 5.20 -15.03 1.26
C SER A 223 5.46 -16.02 0.12
N ASN A 224 4.49 -16.86 -0.20
CA ASN A 224 4.60 -17.91 -1.24
C ASN A 224 3.83 -17.55 -2.54
N SER A 225 3.58 -16.27 -2.78
CA SER A 225 2.87 -15.85 -3.99
C SER A 225 3.76 -15.99 -5.24
N PRO A 226 3.21 -16.40 -6.41
CA PRO A 226 3.95 -16.44 -7.66
C PRO A 226 4.27 -15.04 -8.23
N THR A 227 3.61 -13.99 -7.73
CA THR A 227 3.90 -12.62 -8.16
C THR A 227 5.05 -12.05 -7.35
N THR A 228 6.20 -11.84 -7.97
CA THR A 228 7.34 -11.15 -7.34
C THR A 228 7.14 -9.65 -7.27
N PRO A 229 7.87 -8.92 -6.40
CA PRO A 229 7.88 -7.45 -6.40
C PRO A 229 8.19 -6.86 -7.79
N ASP A 230 9.09 -7.47 -8.54
CA ASP A 230 9.52 -6.98 -9.86
C ASP A 230 8.42 -7.13 -10.91
N ILE A 231 7.74 -8.27 -10.95
CA ILE A 231 6.58 -8.48 -11.82
C ILE A 231 5.48 -7.46 -11.50
N PHE A 232 5.26 -7.21 -10.20
CA PHE A 232 4.28 -6.24 -9.73
C PHE A 232 4.68 -4.82 -10.13
N SER A 233 5.92 -4.41 -9.81
CA SER A 233 6.45 -3.06 -10.05
C SER A 233 6.51 -2.72 -11.53
N LYS A 234 6.87 -3.67 -12.40
CA LYS A 234 6.85 -3.47 -13.85
C LYS A 234 5.46 -3.11 -14.38
N LYS A 235 4.42 -3.83 -13.91
CA LYS A 235 3.03 -3.55 -14.30
C LYS A 235 2.53 -2.23 -13.72
N LEU A 236 2.89 -1.94 -12.48
CA LEU A 236 2.51 -0.69 -11.82
C LEU A 236 3.18 0.51 -12.49
N MET A 237 4.49 0.44 -12.75
CA MET A 237 5.23 1.49 -13.45
C MET A 237 4.63 1.79 -14.83
N ALA A 238 4.34 0.76 -15.62
CA ALA A 238 3.69 0.94 -16.92
C ALA A 238 2.35 1.69 -16.80
N ALA A 239 1.52 1.36 -15.80
CA ALA A 239 0.26 2.05 -15.56
C ALA A 239 0.44 3.50 -15.05
N MET A 240 1.45 3.75 -14.22
CA MET A 240 1.76 5.09 -13.70
C MET A 240 2.28 6.04 -14.80
N LEU A 241 2.99 5.48 -15.77
CA LEU A 241 3.61 6.23 -16.87
C LEU A 241 2.70 6.34 -18.10
N ASP A 242 1.54 5.71 -18.08
CA ASP A 242 0.55 5.82 -19.16
C ASP A 242 0.11 7.27 -19.34
N ARG A 243 -0.23 7.64 -20.56
CA ARG A 243 -0.79 8.97 -20.88
C ARG A 243 -2.11 9.24 -20.12
N HIS A 244 -2.86 8.18 -19.88
CA HIS A 244 -4.13 8.18 -19.14
C HIS A 244 -4.08 7.12 -18.04
N PRO A 245 -3.39 7.40 -16.89
CA PRO A 245 -3.28 6.42 -15.83
C PRO A 245 -4.65 5.93 -15.38
N PRO A 246 -4.84 4.61 -15.21
CA PRO A 246 -6.14 4.09 -14.77
C PRO A 246 -6.46 4.56 -13.34
N SER A 247 -7.73 4.78 -13.07
CA SER A 247 -8.20 5.12 -11.72
C SER A 247 -8.03 3.99 -10.72
N ASP A 248 -8.18 2.74 -11.22
CA ASP A 248 -8.10 1.52 -10.41
C ASP A 248 -7.34 0.44 -11.19
N ILE A 249 -6.35 -0.18 -10.55
CA ILE A 249 -5.59 -1.27 -11.16
C ILE A 249 -5.45 -2.46 -10.19
N ARG A 250 -5.64 -3.66 -10.73
CA ARG A 250 -5.50 -4.92 -10.00
C ARG A 250 -4.27 -5.65 -10.47
N ILE A 251 -3.32 -5.89 -9.57
CA ILE A 251 -2.05 -6.54 -9.88
C ILE A 251 -1.78 -7.63 -8.84
N GLY A 252 -1.28 -8.76 -9.28
CA GLY A 252 -0.88 -9.87 -8.43
C GLY A 252 -1.90 -11.00 -8.34
N HIS A 253 -1.44 -12.11 -7.79
CA HIS A 253 -2.20 -13.36 -7.76
C HIS A 253 -3.53 -13.20 -7.01
N GLY A 254 -4.62 -13.63 -7.62
CA GLY A 254 -5.96 -13.66 -7.01
C GLY A 254 -6.68 -12.30 -6.91
N SER A 255 -6.05 -11.16 -7.27
CA SER A 255 -6.66 -9.84 -7.11
C SER A 255 -7.99 -9.68 -7.84
N SER A 256 -8.07 -10.11 -9.10
CA SER A 256 -9.30 -10.05 -9.91
C SER A 256 -10.34 -11.09 -9.45
N LEU A 257 -9.89 -12.31 -9.10
CA LEU A 257 -10.78 -13.38 -8.63
C LEU A 257 -11.51 -12.98 -7.34
N MET A 258 -10.81 -12.38 -6.37
CA MET A 258 -11.42 -11.90 -5.12
C MET A 258 -12.51 -10.86 -5.37
N ASN A 259 -12.29 -9.94 -6.32
CA ASN A 259 -13.29 -8.95 -6.68
C ASN A 259 -14.52 -9.58 -7.34
N ILE A 260 -14.33 -10.53 -8.23
CA ILE A 260 -15.41 -11.27 -8.88
C ILE A 260 -16.19 -12.09 -7.83
N ALA A 261 -15.48 -12.83 -6.98
CA ALA A 261 -16.09 -13.62 -5.90
C ALA A 261 -16.94 -12.76 -4.95
N LYS A 262 -16.48 -11.55 -4.60
CA LYS A 262 -17.25 -10.60 -3.78
C LYS A 262 -18.58 -10.21 -4.43
N ARG A 263 -18.60 -10.06 -5.76
CA ARG A 263 -19.79 -9.63 -6.52
C ARG A 263 -20.79 -10.75 -6.75
N ILE A 264 -20.30 -11.97 -7.00
CA ILE A 264 -21.12 -13.11 -7.44
C ILE A 264 -21.60 -13.98 -6.27
N LEU A 265 -20.72 -14.22 -5.27
CA LEU A 265 -21.07 -15.11 -4.16
C LEU A 265 -22.03 -14.44 -3.17
N PRO A 266 -23.20 -15.05 -2.89
CA PRO A 266 -24.08 -14.62 -1.81
C PRO A 266 -23.34 -14.57 -0.47
N THR A 267 -23.69 -13.59 0.37
CA THR A 267 -22.99 -13.36 1.65
C THR A 267 -22.94 -14.61 2.52
N LYS A 268 -24.07 -15.31 2.70
CA LYS A 268 -24.14 -16.53 3.52
C LYS A 268 -23.22 -17.63 3.03
N LEU A 269 -23.15 -17.85 1.70
CA LEU A 269 -22.28 -18.86 1.11
C LEU A 269 -20.80 -18.49 1.30
N ARG A 270 -20.44 -17.21 1.09
CA ARG A 270 -19.10 -16.72 1.31
C ARG A 270 -18.66 -16.88 2.76
N GLU A 271 -19.50 -16.53 3.71
CA GLU A 271 -19.24 -16.69 5.16
C GLU A 271 -19.06 -18.17 5.53
N LEU A 272 -19.90 -19.06 5.02
CA LEU A 272 -19.79 -20.50 5.25
C LEU A 272 -18.44 -21.04 4.73
N LEU A 273 -18.06 -20.68 3.51
CA LEU A 273 -16.79 -21.08 2.91
C LEU A 273 -15.60 -20.55 3.74
N MET A 274 -15.66 -19.31 4.18
CA MET A 274 -14.61 -18.71 4.99
C MET A 274 -14.52 -19.33 6.39
N ARG A 275 -15.64 -19.61 7.03
CA ARG A 275 -15.66 -20.33 8.34
C ARG A 275 -14.98 -21.70 8.23
N LYS A 276 -15.26 -22.45 7.16
CA LYS A 276 -14.62 -23.75 6.90
C LYS A 276 -13.12 -23.59 6.61
N ALA A 277 -12.74 -22.67 5.73
CA ALA A 277 -11.37 -22.48 5.31
C ALA A 277 -10.44 -22.00 6.45
N TYR A 278 -10.99 -21.28 7.44
CA TYR A 278 -10.26 -20.72 8.57
C TYR A 278 -10.51 -21.43 9.91
N LEU A 279 -11.01 -22.64 9.88
CA LEU A 279 -11.23 -23.51 11.04
C LEU A 279 -12.17 -22.92 12.12
N LEU A 280 -13.03 -21.96 11.77
CA LEU A 280 -13.91 -21.32 12.74
C LEU A 280 -15.00 -22.25 13.27
N ASN A 281 -15.33 -23.32 12.51
CA ASN A 281 -16.29 -24.32 12.98
C ASN A 281 -15.73 -25.22 14.10
N ALA A 282 -14.41 -25.28 14.25
CA ALA A 282 -13.76 -26.02 15.34
C ALA A 282 -13.77 -25.26 16.69
N LEU A 283 -14.26 -24.01 16.70
CA LEU A 283 -14.33 -23.19 17.92
C LEU A 283 -15.63 -23.42 18.71
N SER A 284 -16.62 -24.08 18.12
CA SER A 284 -17.93 -24.34 18.71
C SER A 284 -18.09 -25.74 19.31
N SER A 285 -16.99 -26.53 19.38
CA SER A 285 -16.94 -27.87 19.98
C SER A 285 -16.45 -27.84 21.41
#